data_09e9f97a79e2564d5a3ef2056f54ce9f
#
_entry.id   09e9f97a79e2564d5a3ef2056f54ce9f
#
_cell.length_a   1.000
_cell.length_b   1.000
_cell.length_c   1.000
_cell.angle_alpha   90.00
_cell.angle_beta   90.00
_cell.angle_gamma   90.00
#
_symmetry.space_group_name_H-M   'P 1'
#
loop_
_entity.id
_entity.type
_entity.pdbx_description
1 polymer ?
#
loop_
_entity_poly.entity_id
_entity_poly.type
_entity_poly.pdbx_seq_one_letter_code
_entity_poly.pdbx_strand_id
1 'polypeptide(L)'
;MKVNYQERIEASATELKIMMARARTVSNRQKVQALYLLKSGLSKSITEVAELLGVHRITVQRWLKEYIAFLRKMRYHVTDPHS
;
A
#
# COMPACT_ATOMS: atom_id res chain seq x y z
N MET A 1 17.64 3.22 10.69
CA MET A 1 17.03 4.30 9.92
C MET A 1 15.54 4.04 9.74
N LYS A 2 14.75 5.05 10.00
CA LYS A 2 13.30 4.93 9.85
C LYS A 2 12.91 5.17 8.40
N VAL A 3 12.13 4.25 7.86
CA VAL A 3 11.58 4.42 6.53
C VAL A 3 10.32 5.27 6.63
N ASN A 4 10.23 6.30 5.82
CA ASN A 4 9.04 7.13 5.78
C ASN A 4 8.06 6.57 4.76
N TYR A 5 7.15 5.74 5.24
CA TYR A 5 6.16 5.09 4.39
C TYR A 5 5.17 6.10 3.81
N GLN A 6 4.95 7.22 4.50
CA GLN A 6 4.05 8.24 4.00
C GLN A 6 4.57 8.85 2.71
N GLU A 7 5.90 8.95 2.57
CA GLU A 7 6.50 9.44 1.33
C GLU A 7 6.63 8.37 0.26
N ARG A 8 6.88 7.13 0.69
CA ARG A 8 7.04 6.02 -0.26
C ARG A 8 5.74 5.60 -0.92
N ILE A 9 4.63 5.76 -0.22
CA ILE A 9 3.31 5.45 -0.77
C ILE A 9 2.76 6.71 -1.41
N GLU A 10 2.72 6.72 -2.72
CA GLU A 10 2.34 7.93 -3.46
C GLU A 10 0.85 8.20 -3.49
N ALA A 11 0.04 7.16 -3.36
CA ALA A 11 -1.40 7.33 -3.28
C ALA A 11 -1.77 8.03 -1.97
N SER A 12 -2.76 8.92 -2.03
CA SER A 12 -3.22 9.59 -0.82
C SER A 12 -4.07 8.64 0.04
N ALA A 13 -4.24 9.01 1.31
CA ALA A 13 -5.08 8.23 2.20
C ALA A 13 -6.50 8.13 1.67
N THR A 14 -7.00 9.21 1.07
CA THR A 14 -8.34 9.22 0.47
C THR A 14 -8.44 8.24 -0.69
N GLU A 15 -7.43 8.22 -1.56
CA GLU A 15 -7.41 7.27 -2.66
C GLU A 15 -7.41 5.82 -2.17
N LEU A 16 -6.61 5.55 -1.14
CA LEU A 16 -6.54 4.21 -0.57
C LEU A 16 -7.86 3.80 0.06
N LYS A 17 -8.56 4.73 0.68
CA LYS A 17 -9.90 4.47 1.22
C LYS A 17 -10.87 4.05 0.12
N ILE A 18 -10.83 4.75 -0.99
CA ILE A 18 -11.68 4.44 -2.14
C ILE A 18 -11.33 3.06 -2.69
N MET A 19 -10.05 2.76 -2.79
CA MET A 19 -9.59 1.45 -3.25
C MET A 19 -10.06 0.33 -2.33
N MET A 20 -10.04 0.57 -1.01
CA MET A 20 -10.55 -0.40 -0.05
C MET A 20 -12.03 -0.69 -0.28
N ALA A 21 -12.81 0.37 -0.47
CA ALA A 21 -14.24 0.24 -0.69
C ALA A 21 -14.56 -0.53 -1.96
N ARG A 22 -13.69 -0.44 -2.95
CA ARG A 22 -13.87 -1.10 -4.24
C ARG A 22 -13.26 -2.49 -4.29
N ALA A 23 -12.51 -2.89 -3.28
CA ALA A 23 -11.86 -4.18 -3.26
C ALA A 23 -12.90 -5.29 -3.23
N ARG A 24 -12.76 -6.25 -4.14
CA ARG A 24 -13.72 -7.34 -4.30
C ARG A 24 -13.40 -8.54 -3.43
N THR A 25 -12.16 -8.68 -3.01
CA THR A 25 -11.74 -9.80 -2.19
C THR A 25 -11.20 -9.32 -0.86
N VAL A 26 -11.27 -10.17 0.14
CA VAL A 26 -10.70 -9.87 1.45
C VAL A 26 -9.21 -9.63 1.33
N SER A 27 -8.54 -10.44 0.52
CA SER A 27 -7.10 -10.32 0.31
C SER A 27 -6.71 -8.95 -0.23
N ASN A 28 -7.39 -8.48 -1.27
CA ASN A 28 -7.11 -7.16 -1.85
C ASN A 28 -7.41 -6.05 -0.86
N ARG A 29 -8.50 -6.18 -0.12
CA ARG A 29 -8.86 -5.18 0.89
C ARG A 29 -7.78 -5.09 1.96
N GLN A 30 -7.26 -6.23 2.42
CA GLN A 30 -6.20 -6.23 3.43
C GLN A 30 -4.93 -5.56 2.92
N LYS A 31 -4.57 -5.81 1.67
CA LYS A 31 -3.39 -5.17 1.07
C LYS A 31 -3.52 -3.66 1.08
N VAL A 32 -4.65 -3.15 0.62
CA VAL A 32 -4.89 -1.72 0.57
C VAL A 32 -5.00 -1.15 1.98
N GLN A 33 -5.62 -1.87 2.88
CA GLN A 33 -5.73 -1.46 4.27
C GLN A 33 -4.35 -1.30 4.92
N ALA A 34 -3.44 -2.21 4.64
CA ALA A 34 -2.07 -2.11 5.13
C ALA A 34 -1.41 -0.81 4.65
N LEU A 35 -1.56 -0.51 3.37
CA LEU A 35 -1.03 0.71 2.80
C LEU A 35 -1.68 1.95 3.43
N TYR A 36 -2.98 1.91 3.63
CA TYR A 36 -3.71 3.00 4.25
C TYR A 36 -3.22 3.27 5.67
N LEU A 37 -3.04 2.22 6.46
CA LEU A 37 -2.58 2.36 7.83
C LEU A 37 -1.21 3.04 7.89
N LEU A 38 -0.32 2.67 6.98
CA LEU A 38 1.01 3.28 6.91
C LEU A 38 0.96 4.70 6.38
N LYS A 39 0.15 4.93 5.35
CA LYS A 39 0.07 6.25 4.72
C LYS A 39 -0.57 7.28 5.64
N SER A 40 -1.60 6.88 6.36
CA SER A 40 -2.32 7.79 7.27
C SER A 40 -1.57 8.03 8.58
N GLY A 41 -0.57 7.21 8.88
CA GLY A 41 0.16 7.32 10.12
C GLY A 41 -0.51 6.63 11.30
N LEU A 42 -1.61 5.92 11.06
CA LEU A 42 -2.29 5.16 12.11
C LEU A 42 -1.40 4.02 12.62
N SER A 43 -0.59 3.47 11.75
CA SER A 43 0.45 2.51 12.14
C SER A 43 1.80 3.07 11.71
N LYS A 44 2.78 2.95 12.59
CA LYS A 44 4.11 3.54 12.35
C LYS A 44 5.10 2.55 11.76
N SER A 45 4.79 1.27 11.78
CA SER A 45 5.71 0.25 11.32
C SER A 45 4.97 -0.90 10.67
N ILE A 46 5.72 -1.67 9.88
CA ILE A 46 5.19 -2.88 9.26
C ILE A 46 4.76 -3.88 10.31
N THR A 47 5.49 -3.95 11.42
CA THR A 47 5.14 -4.86 12.51
C THR A 47 3.77 -4.54 13.10
N GLU A 48 3.48 -3.25 13.32
CA GLU A 48 2.18 -2.84 13.83
C GLU A 48 1.06 -3.21 12.87
N VAL A 49 1.27 -2.96 11.58
CA VAL A 49 0.27 -3.31 10.57
C VAL A 49 0.02 -4.80 10.57
N ALA A 50 1.08 -5.60 10.62
CA ALA A 50 0.95 -7.05 10.62
C ALA A 50 0.16 -7.55 11.82
N GLU A 51 0.41 -6.97 12.98
CA GLU A 51 -0.31 -7.32 14.20
C GLU A 51 -1.78 -6.96 14.10
N LEU A 52 -2.08 -5.78 13.60
CA LEU A 52 -3.46 -5.32 13.46
C LEU A 52 -4.26 -6.19 12.48
N LEU A 53 -3.62 -6.60 11.40
CA LEU A 53 -4.30 -7.38 10.36
C LEU A 53 -4.22 -8.89 10.62
N GLY A 54 -3.44 -9.31 11.61
CA GLY A 54 -3.30 -10.73 11.92
C GLY A 54 -2.53 -11.50 10.86
N VAL A 55 -1.55 -10.86 10.23
CA VAL A 55 -0.72 -11.50 9.21
C VAL A 55 0.75 -11.37 9.57
N HIS A 56 1.60 -12.09 8.85
CA HIS A 56 3.04 -12.01 9.02
C HIS A 56 3.57 -10.70 8.48
N ARG A 57 4.59 -10.14 9.15
CA ARG A 57 5.21 -8.91 8.68
C ARG A 57 5.82 -9.07 7.29
N ILE A 58 6.30 -10.27 6.97
CA ILE A 58 6.84 -10.54 5.64
C ILE A 58 5.76 -10.38 4.58
N THR A 59 4.54 -10.77 4.90
CA THR A 59 3.39 -10.59 4.01
C THR A 59 3.15 -9.11 3.73
N VAL A 60 3.20 -8.28 4.77
CA VAL A 60 3.01 -6.84 4.62
C VAL A 60 4.13 -6.24 3.77
N GLN A 61 5.38 -6.67 4.01
CA GLN A 61 6.51 -6.21 3.21
C GLN A 61 6.32 -6.54 1.73
N ARG A 62 5.84 -7.75 1.44
CA ARG A 62 5.57 -8.17 0.07
C ARG A 62 4.50 -7.30 -0.56
N TRP A 63 3.44 -7.02 0.16
CA TRP A 63 2.36 -6.17 -0.34
C TRP A 63 2.88 -4.77 -0.69
N LEU A 64 3.73 -4.20 0.16
CA LEU A 64 4.33 -2.89 -0.10
C LEU A 64 5.16 -2.91 -1.37
N LYS A 65 6.00 -3.92 -1.52
CA LYS A 65 6.84 -4.03 -2.72
C LYS A 65 6.00 -4.16 -3.98
N GLU A 66 4.98 -5.01 -3.92
CA GLU A 66 4.09 -5.22 -5.06
C GLU A 66 3.36 -3.93 -5.44
N TYR A 67 2.88 -3.21 -4.44
CA TYR A 67 2.14 -1.97 -4.68
C TYR A 67 3.04 -0.90 -5.29
N ILE A 68 4.24 -0.71 -4.73
CA ILE A 68 5.17 0.27 -5.24
C ILE A 68 5.57 -0.05 -6.68
N ALA A 69 5.83 -1.32 -6.96
CA ALA A 69 6.16 -1.75 -8.31
C ALA A 69 4.99 -1.51 -9.29
N PHE A 70 3.77 -1.78 -8.83
CA PHE A 70 2.57 -1.57 -9.62
C PHE A 70 2.39 -0.09 -9.97
N LEU A 71 2.56 0.79 -9.00
CA LEU A 71 2.44 2.22 -9.23
C LEU A 71 3.51 2.73 -10.20
N ARG A 72 4.73 2.23 -10.08
CA ARG A 72 5.80 2.59 -11.02
C ARG A 72 5.43 2.20 -12.44
N LYS A 73 4.91 1.00 -12.60
CA LYS A 73 4.48 0.51 -13.91
C LYS A 73 3.40 1.41 -14.49
N MET A 74 2.43 1.76 -13.68
CA MET A 74 1.34 2.62 -14.13
C MET A 74 1.84 4.00 -14.55
N ARG A 75 2.77 4.56 -13.79
CA ARG A 75 3.34 5.86 -14.12
C ARG A 75 4.11 5.81 -15.43
N TYR A 76 4.90 4.76 -15.61
CA TYR A 76 5.63 4.59 -16.86
C TYR A 76 4.69 4.48 -18.04
N HIS A 77 3.61 3.75 -17.85
CA HIS A 77 2.60 3.59 -18.90
C HIS A 77 1.95 4.90 -19.27
N VAL A 78 1.62 5.70 -18.25
CA VAL A 78 0.95 6.98 -18.46
C VAL A 78 1.88 7.99 -19.13
N THR A 79 3.17 7.95 -18.81
CA THR A 79 4.12 8.93 -19.32
C THR A 79 4.77 8.54 -20.64
N ASP A 80 4.61 7.29 -21.06
CA ASP A 80 5.18 6.81 -22.31
C ASP A 80 4.16 6.98 -23.44
N PRO A 81 4.39 7.90 -24.37
CA PRO A 81 3.43 8.14 -25.44
C PRO A 81 3.32 7.01 -26.45
N HIS A 82 4.24 6.08 -26.42
CA HIS A 82 4.25 4.95 -27.36
C HIS A 82 3.69 3.67 -26.79
N SER A 83 3.35 3.69 -25.53
CA SER A 83 2.81 2.49 -24.89
C SER A 83 1.34 2.33 -25.16
#